data_da2f8b8f065cbb27722d8b07355d535d
#
_entry.id   da2f8b8f065cbb27722d8b07355d535d
#
_cell.length_a   1.000
_cell.length_b   1.000
_cell.length_c   1.000
_cell.angle_alpha   90.00
_cell.angle_beta   90.00
_cell.angle_gamma   90.00
#
_symmetry.space_group_name_H-M   'P 1'
#
loop_
_entity.id
_entity.type
_entity.pdbx_description
1 polymer ?
#
loop_
_entity_poly.entity_id
_entity_poly.type
_entity_poly.pdbx_seq_one_letter_code
_entity_poly.pdbx_strand_id
1 'polypeptide(L)'
;MPIIKDTTLEKVKVQIQRRNVLLKNFVELYAETTWDTVQLNVKAGLAPTLYAIGDEMICKYTENGVEYDFTWVVVDNDREVTWEDGTVHPGLILQAKYATIESVQFDAAEHEVATEQTALDGWYYCGLSGGTYTMLNLAPGATIPYSDYEAVYHGSINNKDVYQYGYNRYLMSAQRQWLNSDKPRNEWWTSQHPGDTAPAQLGTVDGFIVGLDPDFVSVVNPVKVQVATNTVTDGGVTDVMYDRFWLPSIEEMYGVPQAADVEGAYFPYWKTKTGLDEPSNAANNGRIITALNAQASAQYCRCRSAYRGNASNAWYVYTTGSLTYNYAYGAFRCAPACAIS
;
A
#
# COMPACT_ATOMS: atom_id res chain seq x y z
N MET A 1 51.93 20.83 37.09
CA MET A 1 51.33 21.15 35.80
C MET A 1 49.88 21.49 36.02
N PRO A 2 49.38 22.68 35.69
CA PRO A 2 47.96 22.97 35.80
C PRO A 2 47.20 22.25 34.66
N ILE A 3 46.18 21.50 35.04
CA ILE A 3 45.25 20.88 34.09
C ILE A 3 44.40 22.01 33.50
N ILE A 4 44.67 22.40 32.26
CA ILE A 4 43.78 23.29 31.52
C ILE A 4 42.55 22.48 31.17
N LYS A 5 41.47 22.69 31.93
CA LYS A 5 40.14 22.18 31.53
C LYS A 5 39.76 22.85 30.23
N ASP A 6 39.53 22.08 29.21
CA ASP A 6 39.08 22.58 27.91
C ASP A 6 37.67 23.16 28.06
N THR A 7 37.60 24.42 28.46
CA THR A 7 36.35 25.16 28.68
C THR A 7 35.59 25.42 27.38
N THR A 8 36.23 25.20 26.24
CA THR A 8 35.61 25.39 24.92
C THR A 8 34.69 24.24 24.60
N LEU A 9 35.12 23.00 24.86
CA LEU A 9 34.31 21.80 24.64
C LEU A 9 33.07 21.77 25.55
N GLU A 10 33.22 22.15 26.79
CA GLU A 10 32.11 22.25 27.75
C GLU A 10 31.11 23.35 27.35
N LYS A 11 31.59 24.49 26.86
CA LYS A 11 30.72 25.58 26.37
C LYS A 11 29.95 25.13 25.10
N VAL A 12 30.55 24.38 24.20
CA VAL A 12 29.89 23.83 23.01
C VAL A 12 28.84 22.81 23.43
N LYS A 13 29.13 21.90 24.35
CA LYS A 13 28.15 20.94 24.90
C LYS A 13 26.95 21.63 25.53
N VAL A 14 27.20 22.65 26.35
CA VAL A 14 26.14 23.46 26.99
C VAL A 14 25.31 24.22 25.95
N GLN A 15 25.91 24.73 24.87
CA GLN A 15 25.18 25.39 23.80
C GLN A 15 24.33 24.39 23.02
N ILE A 16 24.84 23.19 22.72
CA ILE A 16 24.08 22.11 22.05
C ILE A 16 22.90 21.67 22.92
N GLN A 17 23.13 21.46 24.22
CA GLN A 17 22.06 21.13 25.16
C GLN A 17 20.99 22.24 25.24
N ARG A 18 21.40 23.52 25.34
CA ARG A 18 20.48 24.67 25.36
C ARG A 18 19.70 24.79 24.03
N ARG A 19 20.35 24.55 22.89
CA ARG A 19 19.69 24.53 21.58
C ARG A 19 18.66 23.39 21.49
N ASN A 20 19.00 22.21 21.99
CA ASN A 20 18.08 21.07 22.02
C ASN A 20 16.90 21.29 22.98
N VAL A 21 17.15 21.91 24.16
CA VAL A 21 16.06 22.30 25.07
C VAL A 21 15.21 23.41 24.48
N LEU A 22 15.81 24.39 23.79
CA LEU A 22 15.06 25.46 23.12
C LEU A 22 14.25 24.91 21.95
N LEU A 23 14.79 23.98 21.16
CA LEU A 23 14.07 23.27 20.09
C LEU A 23 12.93 22.43 20.67
N LYS A 24 13.18 21.69 21.75
CA LYS A 24 12.14 20.91 22.42
C LYS A 24 11.04 21.80 22.99
N ASN A 25 11.39 22.87 23.69
CA ASN A 25 10.44 23.84 24.22
C ASN A 25 9.72 24.63 23.11
N PHE A 26 10.39 24.89 21.98
CA PHE A 26 9.78 25.50 20.80
C PHE A 26 8.74 24.56 20.19
N VAL A 27 9.05 23.27 20.07
CA VAL A 27 8.11 22.23 19.63
C VAL A 27 6.94 22.08 20.62
N GLU A 28 7.21 22.11 21.93
CA GLU A 28 6.17 22.05 22.96
C GLU A 28 5.30 23.33 23.05
N LEU A 29 5.86 24.50 22.73
CA LEU A 29 5.13 25.80 22.71
C LEU A 29 4.27 26.00 21.44
N TYR A 30 4.58 25.31 20.36
CA TYR A 30 3.77 25.28 19.13
C TYR A 30 2.97 23.97 19.02
N ALA A 31 2.60 23.36 20.14
CA ALA A 31 1.96 22.06 20.28
C ALA A 31 0.49 21.98 19.88
N GLU A 32 0.02 22.79 18.96
CA GLU A 32 -0.93 22.34 17.94
C GLU A 32 -0.11 21.94 16.71
N THR A 33 0.37 20.70 16.72
CA THR A 33 1.14 20.17 15.60
C THR A 33 0.20 20.02 14.41
N THR A 34 0.15 21.04 13.57
CA THR A 34 -0.60 20.97 12.31
C THR A 34 0.12 20.03 11.33
N TRP A 35 -0.61 19.48 10.40
CA TRP A 35 -0.05 18.64 9.35
C TRP A 35 1.00 19.38 8.51
N ASP A 36 0.82 20.68 8.27
CA ASP A 36 1.83 21.55 7.63
C ASP A 36 3.14 21.57 8.41
N THR A 37 3.07 21.65 9.74
CA THR A 37 4.26 21.62 10.60
C THR A 37 4.97 20.25 10.50
N VAL A 38 4.21 19.17 10.46
CA VAL A 38 4.78 17.83 10.23
C VAL A 38 5.53 17.78 8.90
N GLN A 39 4.90 18.26 7.82
CA GLN A 39 5.52 18.28 6.49
C GLN A 39 6.79 19.13 6.46
N LEU A 40 6.78 20.33 7.05
CA LEU A 40 7.95 21.18 7.13
C LEU A 40 9.12 20.51 7.86
N ASN A 41 8.83 19.81 8.96
CA ASN A 41 9.82 19.04 9.71
C ASN A 41 10.40 17.89 8.88
N VAL A 42 9.56 17.18 8.13
CA VAL A 42 10.01 16.12 7.22
C VAL A 42 10.92 16.69 6.12
N LYS A 43 10.49 17.76 5.44
CA LYS A 43 11.30 18.45 4.41
C LYS A 43 12.64 18.95 4.93
N ALA A 44 12.69 19.32 6.21
CA ALA A 44 13.93 19.72 6.87
C ALA A 44 14.81 18.53 7.31
N GLY A 45 14.43 17.28 7.05
CA GLY A 45 15.15 16.07 7.47
C GLY A 45 15.11 15.82 8.97
N LEU A 46 14.12 16.37 9.68
CA LEU A 46 13.98 16.25 11.13
C LEU A 46 13.11 15.06 11.56
N ALA A 47 12.50 14.33 10.64
CA ALA A 47 11.58 13.25 10.95
C ALA A 47 12.20 12.19 11.89
N PRO A 48 13.44 11.71 11.69
CA PRO A 48 14.03 10.70 12.59
C PRO A 48 14.24 11.20 14.02
N THR A 49 14.28 12.51 14.22
CA THR A 49 14.50 13.13 15.55
C THR A 49 13.20 13.42 16.27
N LEU A 50 12.16 13.78 15.51
CA LEU A 50 10.91 14.29 16.07
C LEU A 50 9.80 13.25 16.17
N TYR A 51 9.80 12.26 15.27
CA TYR A 51 8.73 11.25 15.17
C TYR A 51 9.35 9.87 15.38
N ALA A 52 9.06 9.25 16.50
CA ALA A 52 9.58 7.92 16.80
C ALA A 52 8.79 6.84 16.03
N ILE A 53 9.46 5.73 15.72
CA ILE A 53 8.77 4.56 15.17
C ILE A 53 7.73 4.08 16.19
N GLY A 54 6.48 3.98 15.74
CA GLY A 54 5.33 3.60 16.56
C GLY A 54 4.55 4.78 17.13
N ASP A 55 5.00 6.02 16.95
CA ASP A 55 4.19 7.19 17.30
C ASP A 55 2.87 7.19 16.55
N GLU A 56 1.82 7.65 17.19
CA GLU A 56 0.48 7.70 16.66
C GLU A 56 0.08 9.14 16.35
N MET A 57 -0.43 9.34 15.15
CA MET A 57 -0.96 10.61 14.66
C MET A 57 -2.42 10.43 14.26
N ILE A 58 -3.28 11.38 14.58
CA ILE A 58 -4.72 11.25 14.35
C ILE A 58 -5.17 12.33 13.37
N CYS A 59 -5.92 11.92 12.34
CA CYS A 59 -6.74 12.82 11.54
C CYS A 59 -8.21 12.40 11.64
N LYS A 60 -9.11 13.27 11.20
CA LYS A 60 -10.53 12.93 11.12
C LYS A 60 -10.82 12.16 9.84
N TYR A 61 -11.74 11.22 9.93
CA TYR A 61 -12.27 10.47 8.81
C TYR A 61 -13.79 10.39 8.94
N THR A 62 -14.50 10.80 7.91
CA THR A 62 -15.96 10.75 7.88
C THR A 62 -16.43 9.67 6.92
N GLU A 63 -17.24 8.74 7.40
CA GLU A 63 -17.87 7.70 6.60
C GLU A 63 -19.35 7.65 6.86
N ASN A 64 -20.17 7.80 5.81
CA ASN A 64 -21.64 7.82 5.89
C ASN A 64 -22.19 8.81 6.95
N GLY A 65 -21.55 9.98 7.07
CA GLY A 65 -21.92 11.02 8.03
C GLY A 65 -21.52 10.77 9.48
N VAL A 66 -20.75 9.73 9.75
CA VAL A 66 -20.15 9.44 11.06
C VAL A 66 -18.66 9.78 11.03
N GLU A 67 -18.23 10.60 12.00
CA GLU A 67 -16.82 10.98 12.15
C GLU A 67 -16.08 10.00 13.05
N TYR A 68 -14.87 9.63 12.67
CA TYR A 68 -13.95 8.74 13.36
C TYR A 68 -12.58 9.38 13.53
N ASP A 69 -11.90 9.02 14.61
CA ASP A 69 -10.47 9.30 14.80
C ASP A 69 -9.65 8.27 14.01
N PHE A 70 -9.15 8.66 12.83
CA PHE A 70 -8.33 7.81 12.00
C PHE A 70 -6.87 7.90 12.45
N THR A 71 -6.39 6.83 13.06
CA THR A 71 -5.05 6.79 13.65
C THR A 71 -4.04 6.25 12.65
N TRP A 72 -3.00 7.02 12.41
CA TRP A 72 -1.81 6.66 11.65
C TRP A 72 -0.66 6.33 12.58
N VAL A 73 0.11 5.30 12.27
CA VAL A 73 1.31 4.90 13.00
C VAL A 73 2.54 5.23 12.15
N VAL A 74 3.55 5.83 12.75
CA VAL A 74 4.86 6.01 12.12
C VAL A 74 5.51 4.66 11.94
N VAL A 75 5.57 4.17 10.71
CA VAL A 75 6.16 2.86 10.39
C VAL A 75 7.60 2.96 9.89
N ASP A 76 7.97 4.12 9.33
CA ASP A 76 9.35 4.46 8.95
C ASP A 76 9.53 5.98 8.99
N ASN A 77 10.58 6.46 9.65
CA ASN A 77 10.82 7.89 9.86
C ASN A 77 12.10 8.40 9.20
N ASP A 78 12.83 7.55 8.49
CA ASP A 78 14.11 7.86 7.82
C ASP A 78 14.16 7.26 6.42
N ARG A 79 13.06 7.41 5.66
CA ARG A 79 12.97 6.89 4.30
C ARG A 79 13.09 8.00 3.27
N GLU A 80 13.86 7.76 2.24
CA GLU A 80 13.78 8.54 1.01
C GLU A 80 12.60 8.05 0.15
N VAL A 81 11.84 9.01 -0.39
CA VAL A 81 10.74 8.75 -1.33
C VAL A 81 11.01 9.45 -2.65
N THR A 82 10.55 8.86 -3.74
CA THR A 82 10.74 9.43 -5.09
C THR A 82 9.40 9.95 -5.60
N TRP A 83 9.35 11.20 -6.05
CA TRP A 83 8.19 11.78 -6.70
C TRP A 83 8.15 11.43 -8.19
N GLU A 84 7.03 11.72 -8.85
CA GLU A 84 6.82 11.39 -10.27
C GLU A 84 7.82 12.08 -11.22
N ASP A 85 8.32 13.26 -10.86
CA ASP A 85 9.36 13.98 -11.59
C ASP A 85 10.76 13.37 -11.43
N GLY A 86 10.89 12.29 -10.65
CA GLY A 86 12.14 11.61 -10.37
C GLY A 86 12.96 12.21 -9.24
N THR A 87 12.51 13.28 -8.61
CA THR A 87 13.20 13.88 -7.47
C THR A 87 13.04 13.04 -6.21
N VAL A 88 14.09 13.04 -5.37
CA VAL A 88 14.14 12.28 -4.12
C VAL A 88 14.00 13.23 -2.95
N HIS A 89 13.11 12.88 -2.01
CA HIS A 89 12.77 13.69 -0.85
C HIS A 89 12.84 12.87 0.44
N PRO A 90 13.12 13.49 1.59
CA PRO A 90 12.87 12.86 2.87
C PRO A 90 11.39 12.50 3.00
N GLY A 91 11.10 11.34 3.59
CA GLY A 91 9.74 10.85 3.77
C GLY A 91 9.50 10.33 5.17
N LEU A 92 8.34 10.65 5.71
CA LEU A 92 7.76 10.03 6.90
C LEU A 92 6.67 9.08 6.44
N ILE A 93 6.88 7.79 6.63
CA ILE A 93 5.91 6.78 6.20
C ILE A 93 4.96 6.48 7.36
N LEU A 94 3.68 6.67 7.07
CA LEU A 94 2.59 6.37 7.97
C LEU A 94 1.79 5.18 7.45
N GLN A 95 1.32 4.34 8.37
CA GLN A 95 0.36 3.28 8.04
C GLN A 95 -0.85 3.37 8.96
N ALA A 96 -2.05 3.13 8.42
CA ALA A 96 -3.26 3.07 9.23
C ALA A 96 -3.11 2.00 10.33
N LYS A 97 -3.38 2.39 11.58
CA LYS A 97 -3.36 1.48 12.74
C LYS A 97 -4.47 0.46 12.66
N TYR A 98 -5.61 0.89 12.16
CA TYR A 98 -6.82 0.10 12.03
C TYR A 98 -7.17 -0.13 10.56
N ALA A 99 -7.85 -1.23 10.30
CA ALA A 99 -8.42 -1.47 8.99
C ALA A 99 -9.55 -0.48 8.69
N THR A 100 -9.68 -0.10 7.43
CA THR A 100 -10.77 0.73 6.92
C THR A 100 -12.13 0.20 7.34
N ILE A 101 -13.14 1.08 7.36
CA ILE A 101 -14.52 0.69 7.68
C ILE A 101 -15.06 -0.18 6.54
N GLU A 102 -14.83 0.28 5.32
CA GLU A 102 -15.33 -0.40 4.12
C GLU A 102 -14.43 -1.55 3.68
N SER A 103 -15.06 -2.57 3.13
CA SER A 103 -14.39 -3.67 2.45
C SER A 103 -14.58 -3.48 0.96
N VAL A 104 -13.50 -3.33 0.20
CA VAL A 104 -13.55 -3.16 -1.25
C VAL A 104 -12.88 -4.35 -1.93
N GLN A 105 -13.45 -4.80 -3.04
CA GLN A 105 -12.81 -5.81 -3.87
C GLN A 105 -11.44 -5.31 -4.32
N PHE A 106 -10.44 -6.18 -4.27
CA PHE A 106 -9.15 -5.85 -4.88
C PHE A 106 -9.37 -5.59 -6.35
N ASP A 107 -10.07 -6.52 -7.00
CA ASP A 107 -10.56 -6.41 -8.35
C ASP A 107 -11.79 -7.29 -8.53
N ALA A 108 -12.78 -6.89 -9.34
CA ALA A 108 -13.96 -7.70 -9.56
C ALA A 108 -13.69 -8.87 -10.54
N ALA A 109 -14.57 -9.85 -10.54
CA ALA A 109 -14.57 -10.85 -11.62
C ALA A 109 -14.85 -10.17 -12.95
N GLU A 110 -14.04 -10.45 -13.95
CA GLU A 110 -14.11 -9.76 -15.24
C GLU A 110 -15.28 -10.24 -16.11
N HIS A 111 -15.64 -9.46 -17.10
CA HIS A 111 -16.60 -9.85 -18.13
C HIS A 111 -15.93 -10.52 -19.32
N GLU A 112 -16.64 -11.46 -19.94
CA GLU A 112 -16.27 -11.99 -21.23
C GLU A 112 -16.29 -10.88 -22.30
N VAL A 113 -15.29 -10.90 -23.18
CA VAL A 113 -15.21 -10.04 -24.35
C VAL A 113 -15.65 -10.83 -25.59
N ALA A 114 -16.66 -10.35 -26.29
CA ALA A 114 -17.39 -11.14 -27.28
C ALA A 114 -16.65 -11.48 -28.59
N THR A 115 -15.55 -10.80 -28.94
CA THR A 115 -14.88 -10.96 -30.24
C THR A 115 -13.37 -10.99 -30.20
N GLU A 116 -12.75 -9.99 -29.58
CA GLU A 116 -11.31 -9.81 -29.50
C GLU A 116 -10.92 -9.24 -28.15
N GLN A 117 -9.75 -9.62 -27.69
CA GLN A 117 -9.11 -9.01 -26.55
C GLN A 117 -7.90 -8.20 -27.01
N THR A 118 -7.81 -6.95 -26.58
CA THR A 118 -6.67 -6.10 -26.89
C THR A 118 -5.62 -6.21 -25.79
N ALA A 119 -4.37 -6.47 -26.15
CA ALA A 119 -3.26 -6.48 -25.22
C ALA A 119 -2.99 -5.07 -24.71
N LEU A 120 -2.97 -4.90 -23.40
CA LEU A 120 -2.48 -3.70 -22.75
C LEU A 120 -0.94 -3.73 -22.66
N ASP A 121 -0.37 -2.59 -22.33
CA ASP A 121 1.08 -2.47 -22.19
C ASP A 121 1.59 -3.45 -21.12
N GLY A 122 2.52 -4.33 -21.53
CA GLY A 122 3.11 -5.35 -20.66
C GLY A 122 2.22 -6.57 -20.38
N TRP A 123 1.17 -6.80 -21.11
CA TRP A 123 0.35 -8.00 -20.97
C TRP A 123 1.01 -9.22 -21.62
N TYR A 124 0.99 -10.31 -20.85
CA TYR A 124 1.47 -11.61 -21.27
C TYR A 124 0.34 -12.63 -21.15
N TYR A 125 0.15 -13.39 -22.22
CA TYR A 125 -0.82 -14.48 -22.23
C TYR A 125 -0.09 -15.82 -22.08
N CYS A 126 -0.72 -16.73 -21.37
CA CYS A 126 -0.17 -18.07 -21.15
C CYS A 126 -0.94 -19.07 -22.03
N GLY A 127 -0.28 -19.66 -22.99
CA GLY A 127 -0.83 -20.75 -23.79
C GLY A 127 -0.48 -22.11 -23.21
N LEU A 128 -1.40 -23.10 -23.30
CA LEU A 128 -1.14 -24.48 -22.92
C LEU A 128 -0.79 -25.29 -24.17
N SER A 129 0.42 -25.80 -24.25
CA SER A 129 0.83 -26.70 -25.32
C SER A 129 1.50 -27.95 -24.71
N GLY A 130 0.93 -29.11 -25.03
CA GLY A 130 1.49 -30.41 -24.57
C GLY A 130 1.55 -30.58 -23.05
N GLY A 131 0.66 -29.92 -22.29
CA GLY A 131 0.64 -29.93 -20.83
C GLY A 131 1.61 -28.92 -20.20
N THR A 132 2.29 -28.10 -20.99
CA THR A 132 3.22 -27.06 -20.50
C THR A 132 2.66 -25.68 -20.87
N TYR A 133 2.63 -24.80 -19.87
CA TYR A 133 2.26 -23.40 -20.08
C TYR A 133 3.42 -22.63 -20.71
N THR A 134 3.13 -21.90 -21.78
CA THR A 134 4.10 -21.01 -22.43
C THR A 134 3.61 -19.57 -22.28
N MET A 135 4.48 -18.70 -21.80
CA MET A 135 4.20 -17.26 -21.74
C MET A 135 4.21 -16.69 -23.15
N LEU A 136 3.13 -16.00 -23.50
CA LEU A 136 3.03 -15.25 -24.75
C LEU A 136 3.14 -13.76 -24.42
N ASN A 137 4.16 -13.13 -24.97
CA ASN A 137 4.34 -11.68 -24.85
C ASN A 137 3.68 -11.02 -26.06
N LEU A 138 2.64 -10.23 -25.82
CA LEU A 138 1.98 -9.45 -26.86
C LEU A 138 2.43 -8.00 -26.80
N ALA A 139 2.72 -7.43 -27.97
CA ALA A 139 2.98 -6.00 -28.08
C ALA A 139 1.76 -5.19 -27.61
N PRO A 140 1.94 -4.00 -27.01
CA PRO A 140 0.84 -3.12 -26.67
C PRO A 140 -0.07 -2.83 -27.85
N GLY A 141 -1.39 -2.95 -27.67
CA GLY A 141 -2.38 -2.76 -28.72
C GLY A 141 -2.54 -3.92 -29.71
N ALA A 142 -1.76 -5.02 -29.57
CA ALA A 142 -2.03 -6.23 -30.33
C ALA A 142 -3.36 -6.85 -29.91
N THR A 143 -4.08 -7.44 -30.84
CA THR A 143 -5.35 -8.13 -30.59
C THR A 143 -5.17 -9.63 -30.71
N ILE A 144 -5.90 -10.38 -29.90
CA ILE A 144 -6.03 -11.83 -30.03
C ILE A 144 -7.53 -12.17 -30.19
N PRO A 145 -7.87 -13.22 -30.97
CA PRO A 145 -9.23 -13.70 -31.00
C PRO A 145 -9.76 -14.07 -29.63
N TYR A 146 -11.03 -13.82 -29.37
CA TYR A 146 -11.66 -14.15 -28.09
C TYR A 146 -11.50 -15.64 -27.73
N SER A 147 -11.59 -16.54 -28.74
CA SER A 147 -11.39 -17.98 -28.54
C SER A 147 -10.02 -18.30 -27.95
N ASP A 148 -8.98 -17.58 -28.37
CA ASP A 148 -7.62 -17.76 -27.86
C ASP A 148 -7.47 -17.17 -26.45
N TYR A 149 -8.11 -16.03 -26.22
CA TYR A 149 -8.21 -15.42 -24.88
C TYR A 149 -8.96 -16.33 -23.91
N GLU A 150 -10.12 -16.85 -24.32
CA GLU A 150 -10.90 -17.79 -23.52
C GLU A 150 -10.09 -19.07 -23.20
N ALA A 151 -9.39 -19.63 -24.17
CA ALA A 151 -8.53 -20.80 -23.96
C ALA A 151 -7.40 -20.51 -22.97
N VAL A 152 -6.90 -19.27 -22.93
CA VAL A 152 -5.83 -18.84 -22.03
C VAL A 152 -6.37 -18.49 -20.65
N TYR A 153 -7.49 -17.81 -20.56
CA TYR A 153 -8.06 -17.31 -19.29
C TYR A 153 -9.11 -18.25 -18.68
N HIS A 154 -9.91 -18.93 -19.46
CA HIS A 154 -10.88 -19.94 -19.01
C HIS A 154 -10.33 -21.36 -18.97
N GLY A 155 -9.31 -21.64 -19.73
CA GLY A 155 -8.59 -22.90 -19.62
C GLY A 155 -7.82 -22.95 -18.31
N SER A 156 -8.32 -23.65 -17.34
CA SER A 156 -7.82 -23.80 -15.98
C SER A 156 -6.28 -23.75 -15.81
N ILE A 157 -5.69 -22.58 -15.88
CA ILE A 157 -4.37 -22.35 -15.32
C ILE A 157 -4.51 -22.43 -13.79
N ASN A 158 -4.35 -23.60 -13.22
CA ASN A 158 -4.50 -23.85 -11.78
C ASN A 158 -5.85 -23.40 -11.20
N ASN A 159 -6.95 -23.52 -11.94
CA ASN A 159 -8.29 -23.07 -11.52
C ASN A 159 -8.39 -21.58 -11.13
N LYS A 160 -7.56 -20.69 -11.72
CA LYS A 160 -7.45 -19.31 -11.28
C LYS A 160 -7.59 -18.35 -12.45
N ASP A 161 -8.75 -18.29 -12.90
CA ASP A 161 -9.24 -17.54 -14.03
C ASP A 161 -9.67 -16.13 -13.56
N VAL A 162 -9.15 -15.10 -14.21
CA VAL A 162 -9.51 -13.71 -13.92
C VAL A 162 -10.99 -13.41 -14.12
N TYR A 163 -11.65 -14.09 -15.06
CA TYR A 163 -13.09 -14.01 -15.25
C TYR A 163 -13.90 -14.44 -14.05
N GLN A 164 -13.43 -15.45 -13.36
CA GLN A 164 -14.17 -16.01 -12.23
C GLN A 164 -13.75 -15.37 -10.89
N TYR A 165 -12.52 -14.91 -10.78
CA TYR A 165 -11.93 -14.59 -9.49
C TYR A 165 -11.29 -13.21 -9.39
N GLY A 166 -11.38 -12.38 -10.46
CA GLY A 166 -10.74 -11.07 -10.53
C GLY A 166 -9.23 -11.14 -10.79
N TYR A 167 -8.63 -10.03 -11.11
CA TYR A 167 -7.23 -9.91 -11.51
C TYR A 167 -6.35 -9.41 -10.36
N ASN A 168 -5.19 -10.03 -10.15
CA ASN A 168 -4.35 -9.71 -9.01
C ASN A 168 -3.28 -8.64 -9.28
N ARG A 169 -3.35 -7.92 -10.41
CA ARG A 169 -2.41 -6.86 -10.77
C ARG A 169 -2.78 -5.55 -10.08
N TYR A 170 -2.01 -5.15 -9.06
CA TYR A 170 -2.33 -3.99 -8.22
C TYR A 170 -2.44 -2.68 -9.00
N LEU A 171 -1.56 -2.46 -10.00
CA LEU A 171 -1.60 -1.27 -10.86
C LEU A 171 -3.00 -1.00 -11.43
N MET A 172 -3.73 -2.05 -11.79
CA MET A 172 -5.05 -1.99 -12.42
C MET A 172 -6.20 -2.17 -11.42
N SER A 173 -5.91 -2.50 -10.16
CA SER A 173 -6.92 -2.93 -9.20
C SER A 173 -7.92 -1.85 -8.83
N ALA A 174 -9.17 -2.25 -8.63
CA ALA A 174 -10.24 -1.38 -8.15
C ALA A 174 -9.93 -0.82 -6.76
N GLN A 175 -9.31 -1.61 -5.87
CA GLN A 175 -8.96 -1.16 -4.53
C GLN A 175 -7.90 -0.06 -4.53
N ARG A 176 -6.94 -0.08 -5.47
CA ARG A 176 -5.97 1.02 -5.66
C ARG A 176 -6.67 2.30 -6.14
N GLN A 177 -7.58 2.18 -7.12
CA GLN A 177 -8.35 3.33 -7.62
C GLN A 177 -9.16 3.96 -6.49
N TRP A 178 -9.85 3.14 -5.69
CA TRP A 178 -10.61 3.58 -4.54
C TRP A 178 -9.74 4.33 -3.52
N LEU A 179 -8.58 3.79 -3.16
CA LEU A 179 -7.67 4.41 -2.19
C LEU A 179 -7.15 5.78 -2.62
N ASN A 180 -7.00 6.00 -3.93
CA ASN A 180 -6.43 7.23 -4.46
C ASN A 180 -7.50 8.19 -5.05
N SER A 181 -8.78 7.95 -4.77
CA SER A 181 -9.86 8.75 -5.32
C SER A 181 -10.48 9.71 -4.31
N ASP A 182 -10.65 10.95 -4.76
CA ASP A 182 -11.43 12.01 -4.13
C ASP A 182 -12.86 12.12 -4.71
N LYS A 183 -13.31 11.12 -5.48
CA LYS A 183 -14.59 11.12 -6.16
C LYS A 183 -15.68 10.45 -5.32
N PRO A 184 -16.94 10.87 -5.45
CA PRO A 184 -18.05 10.20 -4.81
C PRO A 184 -18.29 8.81 -5.41
N ARG A 185 -19.18 8.07 -4.77
CA ARG A 185 -19.68 6.78 -5.27
C ARG A 185 -20.13 6.87 -6.72
N ASN A 186 -19.95 5.82 -7.48
CA ASN A 186 -20.13 5.69 -8.94
C ASN A 186 -19.09 6.42 -9.79
N GLU A 187 -18.15 7.18 -9.22
CA GLU A 187 -17.19 7.97 -9.99
C GLU A 187 -15.72 7.63 -9.70
N TRP A 188 -15.42 6.85 -8.68
CA TRP A 188 -14.03 6.58 -8.25
C TRP A 188 -13.34 5.45 -9.01
N TRP A 189 -14.06 4.72 -9.85
CA TRP A 189 -13.52 3.61 -10.63
C TRP A 189 -13.70 3.83 -12.13
N THR A 190 -12.72 3.37 -12.92
CA THR A 190 -12.78 3.30 -14.39
C THR A 190 -12.16 1.99 -14.86
N SER A 191 -12.72 1.41 -15.92
CA SER A 191 -12.16 0.21 -16.53
C SER A 191 -10.71 0.45 -16.96
N GLN A 192 -9.82 -0.45 -16.59
CA GLN A 192 -8.39 -0.40 -16.88
C GLN A 192 -8.00 -1.24 -18.11
N HIS A 193 -8.84 -2.16 -18.49
CA HIS A 193 -8.63 -3.03 -19.65
C HIS A 193 -9.97 -3.56 -20.20
N PRO A 194 -10.02 -4.09 -21.45
CA PRO A 194 -11.21 -4.72 -21.97
C PRO A 194 -11.67 -5.90 -21.11
N GLY A 195 -12.96 -5.97 -20.82
CA GLY A 195 -13.53 -6.99 -19.95
C GLY A 195 -13.50 -6.68 -18.45
N ASP A 196 -12.81 -5.60 -18.05
CA ASP A 196 -12.76 -5.15 -16.66
C ASP A 196 -14.15 -4.76 -16.14
N THR A 197 -14.48 -5.20 -14.94
CA THR A 197 -15.80 -5.06 -14.34
C THR A 197 -15.73 -4.17 -13.10
N ALA A 198 -16.72 -3.29 -12.99
CA ALA A 198 -16.85 -2.43 -11.83
C ALA A 198 -17.02 -3.26 -10.54
N PRO A 199 -16.31 -2.90 -9.47
CA PRO A 199 -16.45 -3.57 -8.18
C PRO A 199 -17.85 -3.32 -7.60
N ALA A 200 -18.38 -4.30 -6.87
CA ALA A 200 -19.72 -4.23 -6.29
C ALA A 200 -19.91 -3.02 -5.35
N GLN A 201 -18.82 -2.48 -4.81
CA GLN A 201 -18.83 -1.36 -3.88
C GLN A 201 -18.93 0.01 -4.56
N LEU A 202 -18.74 0.10 -5.89
CA LEU A 202 -18.72 1.38 -6.63
C LEU A 202 -19.93 2.26 -6.35
N GLY A 203 -21.13 1.66 -6.27
CA GLY A 203 -22.38 2.39 -6.03
C GLY A 203 -22.69 2.65 -4.55
N THR A 204 -21.90 2.15 -3.61
CA THR A 204 -22.23 2.17 -2.18
C THR A 204 -21.24 2.93 -1.32
N VAL A 205 -19.96 3.04 -1.75
CA VAL A 205 -18.91 3.75 -1.02
C VAL A 205 -18.36 4.90 -1.84
N ASP A 206 -17.95 5.96 -1.18
CA ASP A 206 -17.21 7.07 -1.79
C ASP A 206 -15.72 6.69 -1.88
N GLY A 207 -14.93 7.36 -2.72
CA GLY A 207 -13.49 7.20 -2.75
C GLY A 207 -12.86 7.49 -1.38
N PHE A 208 -11.81 6.78 -1.03
CA PHE A 208 -11.22 6.83 0.31
C PHE A 208 -10.82 8.25 0.75
N ILE A 209 -10.30 9.06 -0.18
CA ILE A 209 -9.85 10.43 0.12
C ILE A 209 -11.02 11.35 0.50
N VAL A 210 -12.23 11.09 0.01
CA VAL A 210 -13.42 11.92 0.32
C VAL A 210 -13.68 12.02 1.83
N GLY A 211 -13.43 10.94 2.56
CA GLY A 211 -13.67 10.90 4.00
C GLY A 211 -12.54 11.48 4.86
N LEU A 212 -11.35 11.66 4.31
CA LEU A 212 -10.17 12.11 5.05
C LEU A 212 -10.17 13.61 5.28
N ASP A 213 -9.58 14.03 6.40
CA ASP A 213 -9.29 15.43 6.72
C ASP A 213 -8.49 16.08 5.57
N PRO A 214 -8.99 17.15 4.95
CA PRO A 214 -8.31 17.83 3.84
C PRO A 214 -6.92 18.36 4.20
N ASP A 215 -6.68 18.79 5.43
CA ASP A 215 -5.39 19.30 5.88
C ASP A 215 -4.37 18.15 5.91
N PHE A 216 -4.78 16.96 6.33
CA PHE A 216 -3.94 15.76 6.23
C PHE A 216 -3.66 15.39 4.77
N VAL A 217 -4.69 15.33 3.92
CA VAL A 217 -4.53 14.96 2.51
C VAL A 217 -3.58 15.92 1.78
N SER A 218 -3.59 17.21 2.15
CA SER A 218 -2.76 18.24 1.51
C SER A 218 -1.26 18.00 1.67
N VAL A 219 -0.84 17.31 2.72
CA VAL A 219 0.58 17.01 3.02
C VAL A 219 1.02 15.62 2.57
N VAL A 220 0.09 14.77 2.15
CA VAL A 220 0.38 13.44 1.61
C VAL A 220 0.68 13.56 0.11
N ASN A 221 1.91 13.30 -0.28
CA ASN A 221 2.34 13.40 -1.67
C ASN A 221 2.28 12.05 -2.39
N PRO A 222 1.96 12.03 -3.70
CA PRO A 222 2.16 10.84 -4.51
C PRO A 222 3.64 10.46 -4.55
N VAL A 223 3.93 9.22 -4.20
CA VAL A 223 5.30 8.70 -4.19
C VAL A 223 5.38 7.41 -4.99
N LYS A 224 6.59 7.09 -5.46
CA LYS A 224 6.86 5.87 -6.20
C LYS A 224 6.53 4.64 -5.36
N VAL A 225 5.62 3.82 -5.86
CA VAL A 225 5.26 2.51 -5.33
C VAL A 225 5.54 1.46 -6.39
N GLN A 226 6.12 0.34 -6.00
CA GLN A 226 6.46 -0.75 -6.90
C GLN A 226 5.79 -2.04 -6.46
N VAL A 227 5.42 -2.87 -7.42
CA VAL A 227 4.79 -4.19 -7.20
C VAL A 227 5.32 -5.20 -8.21
N ALA A 228 5.70 -6.37 -7.72
CA ALA A 228 6.00 -7.50 -8.58
C ALA A 228 4.71 -8.16 -9.05
N THR A 229 4.53 -8.28 -10.36
CA THR A 229 3.36 -8.92 -10.95
C THR A 229 3.44 -10.45 -10.87
N ASN A 230 2.33 -11.14 -11.16
CA ASN A 230 2.34 -12.59 -11.27
C ASN A 230 3.18 -13.06 -12.47
N THR A 231 3.65 -14.30 -12.42
CA THR A 231 4.48 -14.88 -13.47
C THR A 231 3.67 -15.67 -14.51
N VAL A 232 2.37 -15.79 -14.29
CA VAL A 232 1.52 -16.65 -15.12
C VAL A 232 0.96 -15.89 -16.31
N THR A 233 0.41 -14.69 -16.11
CA THR A 233 -0.14 -13.85 -17.17
C THR A 233 0.68 -12.59 -17.44
N ASP A 234 1.42 -12.09 -16.45
CA ASP A 234 2.09 -10.78 -16.53
C ASP A 234 3.61 -10.89 -16.67
N GLY A 235 4.15 -12.11 -16.77
CA GLY A 235 5.59 -12.36 -16.97
C GLY A 235 6.45 -12.02 -15.76
N GLY A 236 5.86 -11.69 -14.61
CA GLY A 236 6.61 -11.37 -13.38
C GLY A 236 7.37 -10.04 -13.46
N VAL A 237 6.93 -9.11 -14.30
CA VAL A 237 7.51 -7.77 -14.39
C VAL A 237 7.23 -6.95 -13.13
N THR A 238 7.88 -5.81 -13.02
CA THR A 238 7.64 -4.85 -11.94
C THR A 238 6.80 -3.70 -12.46
N ASP A 239 5.62 -3.52 -11.87
CA ASP A 239 4.83 -2.32 -12.07
C ASP A 239 5.37 -1.18 -11.20
N VAL A 240 5.35 0.03 -11.77
CA VAL A 240 5.70 1.28 -11.08
C VAL A 240 4.52 2.23 -11.17
N MET A 241 4.13 2.80 -10.05
CA MET A 241 3.04 3.78 -9.94
C MET A 241 3.42 4.88 -8.95
N TYR A 242 2.67 5.96 -8.98
CA TYR A 242 2.81 7.08 -8.04
C TYR A 242 1.48 7.26 -7.33
N ASP A 243 1.44 6.86 -6.05
CA ASP A 243 0.22 6.84 -5.25
C ASP A 243 0.37 7.70 -3.99
N ARG A 244 -0.71 8.35 -3.57
CA ARG A 244 -0.80 9.00 -2.26
C ARG A 244 -1.00 7.97 -1.16
N PHE A 245 -1.89 7.02 -1.41
CA PHE A 245 -2.22 5.93 -0.50
C PHE A 245 -2.02 4.60 -1.20
N TRP A 246 -1.33 3.68 -0.55
CA TRP A 246 -1.10 2.35 -1.11
C TRP A 246 -1.35 1.26 -0.07
N LEU A 247 -1.66 0.06 -0.55
CA LEU A 247 -1.66 -1.13 0.29
C LEU A 247 -0.21 -1.50 0.62
N PRO A 248 0.15 -1.74 1.89
CA PRO A 248 1.47 -2.28 2.21
C PRO A 248 1.71 -3.61 1.49
N SER A 249 2.96 -3.85 1.07
CA SER A 249 3.37 -5.15 0.55
C SER A 249 3.66 -6.14 1.67
N ILE A 250 3.77 -7.42 1.32
CA ILE A 250 4.23 -8.42 2.28
C ILE A 250 5.71 -8.24 2.63
N GLU A 251 6.50 -7.66 1.73
CA GLU A 251 7.89 -7.29 2.01
C GLU A 251 7.96 -6.18 3.06
N GLU A 252 7.14 -5.12 2.93
CA GLU A 252 7.06 -4.03 3.91
C GLU A 252 6.59 -4.47 5.29
N MET A 253 5.65 -5.43 5.36
CA MET A 253 5.07 -5.88 6.63
C MET A 253 5.76 -7.09 7.26
N TYR A 254 6.34 -7.98 6.46
CA TYR A 254 6.89 -9.26 6.93
C TYR A 254 8.36 -9.46 6.57
N GLY A 255 8.95 -8.61 5.72
CA GLY A 255 10.29 -8.80 5.19
C GLY A 255 10.41 -9.98 4.23
N VAL A 256 9.30 -10.39 3.61
CA VAL A 256 9.24 -11.53 2.66
C VAL A 256 9.11 -11.00 1.24
N PRO A 257 10.20 -10.95 0.47
CA PRO A 257 10.16 -10.45 -0.89
C PRO A 257 9.43 -11.43 -1.83
N GLN A 258 8.57 -10.90 -2.70
CA GLN A 258 7.98 -11.68 -3.81
C GLN A 258 8.91 -11.75 -5.02
N ALA A 259 9.68 -10.70 -5.23
CA ALA A 259 10.81 -10.66 -6.14
C ALA A 259 11.87 -9.80 -5.44
N ALA A 260 13.13 -10.14 -5.57
CA ALA A 260 14.21 -9.54 -4.80
C ALA A 260 14.11 -8.00 -4.75
N ASP A 261 13.87 -7.47 -3.56
CA ASP A 261 13.91 -6.04 -3.20
C ASP A 261 13.04 -5.11 -4.07
N VAL A 262 11.92 -5.60 -4.63
CA VAL A 262 11.08 -4.85 -5.56
C VAL A 262 9.96 -4.10 -4.84
N GLU A 263 9.31 -4.72 -3.85
CA GLU A 263 8.07 -4.22 -3.29
C GLU A 263 8.25 -3.28 -2.08
N GLY A 264 9.43 -2.71 -1.92
CA GLY A 264 9.79 -1.81 -0.84
C GLY A 264 10.65 -2.49 0.23
N ALA A 265 11.12 -1.72 1.21
CA ALA A 265 11.92 -2.25 2.30
C ALA A 265 11.03 -2.55 3.52
N TYR A 266 11.39 -3.58 4.27
CA TYR A 266 10.72 -3.96 5.51
C TYR A 266 10.62 -2.77 6.48
N PHE A 267 9.42 -2.39 6.87
CA PHE A 267 9.21 -1.25 7.76
C PHE A 267 9.79 -1.49 9.16
N PRO A 268 10.57 -0.53 9.70
CA PRO A 268 11.12 -0.62 11.07
C PRO A 268 10.08 -0.94 12.13
N TYR A 269 8.87 -0.38 12.03
CA TYR A 269 7.76 -0.66 12.94
C TYR A 269 7.44 -2.15 13.04
N TRP A 270 7.30 -2.83 11.89
CA TRP A 270 6.96 -4.24 11.87
C TRP A 270 8.11 -5.14 12.33
N LYS A 271 9.37 -4.68 12.19
CA LYS A 271 10.53 -5.37 12.78
C LYS A 271 10.50 -5.41 14.29
N THR A 272 9.87 -4.43 14.95
CA THR A 272 9.75 -4.38 16.42
C THR A 272 8.61 -5.24 16.97
N LYS A 273 7.63 -5.60 16.10
CA LYS A 273 6.50 -6.45 16.51
C LYS A 273 6.95 -7.91 16.48
N THR A 274 6.80 -8.57 17.58
CA THR A 274 7.24 -9.92 17.87
C THR A 274 7.52 -10.77 16.66
N GLY A 275 8.59 -10.72 16.33
CA GLY A 275 9.63 -11.33 15.79
C GLY A 275 9.46 -12.48 14.95
N LEU A 276 8.66 -12.69 14.08
CA LEU A 276 8.94 -13.82 13.27
C LEU A 276 8.71 -13.47 11.82
N ASP A 277 9.83 -13.51 11.14
CA ASP A 277 9.98 -13.49 9.70
C ASP A 277 9.27 -14.69 9.01
N GLU A 278 8.58 -15.54 9.80
CA GLU A 278 7.80 -16.67 9.33
C GLU A 278 6.31 -16.32 9.22
N PRO A 279 5.80 -16.02 8.01
CA PRO A 279 4.44 -15.52 7.79
C PRO A 279 3.34 -16.47 8.30
N SER A 280 3.61 -17.76 8.36
CA SER A 280 2.67 -18.79 8.79
C SER A 280 2.67 -19.07 10.29
N ASN A 281 3.52 -18.40 11.07
CA ASN A 281 3.71 -18.72 12.47
C ASN A 281 2.61 -18.11 13.34
N ALA A 282 2.11 -18.85 14.33
CA ALA A 282 1.15 -18.38 15.33
C ALA A 282 1.62 -17.18 16.17
N ALA A 283 2.93 -16.90 16.19
CA ALA A 283 3.49 -15.72 16.85
C ALA A 283 3.33 -14.40 16.05
N ASN A 284 2.71 -14.42 14.88
CA ASN A 284 2.37 -13.22 14.11
C ASN A 284 1.19 -12.43 14.68
N ASN A 285 0.70 -12.75 15.87
CA ASN A 285 -0.37 -12.01 16.54
C ASN A 285 -0.07 -10.52 16.72
N GLY A 286 1.19 -10.10 16.76
CA GLY A 286 1.60 -8.70 16.74
C GLY A 286 1.28 -7.94 15.45
N ARG A 287 0.90 -8.64 14.39
CA ARG A 287 0.43 -8.10 13.10
C ARG A 287 -1.08 -8.17 12.90
N ILE A 288 -1.83 -8.54 13.94
CA ILE A 288 -3.29 -8.47 13.89
C ILE A 288 -3.73 -7.02 13.71
N ILE A 289 -4.53 -6.79 12.68
CA ILE A 289 -5.13 -5.49 12.39
C ILE A 289 -6.61 -5.56 12.74
N THR A 290 -7.10 -4.62 13.55
CA THR A 290 -8.49 -4.56 13.96
C THR A 290 -9.27 -3.48 13.21
N ALA A 291 -10.59 -3.52 13.22
CA ALA A 291 -11.42 -2.56 12.50
C ALA A 291 -11.42 -1.17 13.15
N LEU A 292 -11.43 -0.11 12.36
CA LEU A 292 -11.56 1.26 12.84
C LEU A 292 -12.86 1.46 13.65
N ASN A 293 -13.95 0.94 13.16
CA ASN A 293 -15.28 1.03 13.80
C ASN A 293 -15.60 -0.09 14.81
N ALA A 294 -14.66 -1.03 15.03
CA ALA A 294 -14.80 -2.14 15.97
C ALA A 294 -13.42 -2.64 16.40
N GLN A 295 -12.73 -1.86 17.22
CA GLN A 295 -11.31 -2.03 17.54
C GLN A 295 -10.98 -3.36 18.28
N ALA A 296 -11.96 -4.09 18.77
CA ALA A 296 -11.76 -5.44 19.30
C ALA A 296 -11.89 -6.55 18.25
N SER A 297 -12.27 -6.21 17.00
CA SER A 297 -12.54 -7.18 15.92
C SER A 297 -11.38 -7.23 14.94
N ALA A 298 -10.64 -8.34 14.95
CA ALA A 298 -9.58 -8.60 13.98
C ALA A 298 -10.15 -8.72 12.56
N GLN A 299 -9.45 -8.15 11.59
CA GLN A 299 -9.89 -8.06 10.20
C GLN A 299 -8.91 -8.75 9.24
N TYR A 300 -9.45 -9.15 8.10
CA TYR A 300 -8.66 -9.48 6.92
C TYR A 300 -8.20 -8.17 6.25
N CYS A 301 -6.90 -7.98 6.11
CA CYS A 301 -6.34 -6.77 5.52
C CYS A 301 -5.55 -7.08 4.26
N ARG A 302 -6.04 -6.60 3.12
CA ARG A 302 -5.42 -6.82 1.82
C ARG A 302 -4.05 -6.15 1.73
N CYS A 303 -3.08 -6.85 1.12
CA CYS A 303 -1.79 -6.32 0.70
C CYS A 303 -1.79 -6.07 -0.82
N ARG A 304 -0.84 -5.23 -1.31
CA ARG A 304 -0.71 -5.00 -2.76
C ARG A 304 -0.03 -6.14 -3.50
N SER A 305 0.70 -7.01 -2.79
CA SER A 305 1.48 -8.08 -3.39
C SER A 305 0.60 -9.12 -4.07
N ALA A 306 0.87 -9.40 -5.35
CA ALA A 306 0.26 -10.50 -6.05
C ALA A 306 0.80 -11.84 -5.53
N TYR A 307 -0.04 -12.88 -5.47
CA TYR A 307 0.47 -14.24 -5.37
C TYR A 307 0.99 -14.65 -6.76
N ARG A 308 2.30 -14.69 -6.92
CA ARG A 308 2.95 -14.80 -8.23
C ARG A 308 2.65 -16.09 -8.99
N GLY A 309 2.18 -17.13 -8.32
CA GLY A 309 1.87 -18.43 -8.91
C GLY A 309 0.53 -18.51 -9.65
N ASN A 310 -0.24 -17.43 -9.71
CA ASN A 310 -1.49 -17.36 -10.49
C ASN A 310 -1.91 -15.90 -10.75
N ALA A 311 -2.91 -15.71 -11.62
CA ALA A 311 -3.37 -14.41 -12.06
C ALA A 311 -4.46 -13.78 -11.17
N SER A 312 -5.00 -14.51 -10.20
CA SER A 312 -6.23 -14.10 -9.51
C SER A 312 -6.12 -13.99 -7.99
N ASN A 313 -5.00 -14.37 -7.37
CA ASN A 313 -4.84 -14.28 -5.93
C ASN A 313 -3.91 -13.14 -5.53
N ALA A 314 -4.33 -12.36 -4.54
CA ALA A 314 -3.50 -11.37 -3.87
C ALA A 314 -3.33 -11.71 -2.39
N TRP A 315 -2.18 -11.35 -1.82
CA TRP A 315 -1.87 -11.59 -0.41
C TRP A 315 -2.71 -10.73 0.53
N TYR A 316 -2.93 -11.22 1.73
CA TYR A 316 -3.57 -10.47 2.82
C TYR A 316 -3.12 -10.97 4.19
N VAL A 317 -3.23 -10.09 5.19
CA VAL A 317 -3.04 -10.42 6.61
C VAL A 317 -4.32 -11.04 7.14
N TYR A 318 -4.21 -12.24 7.69
CA TYR A 318 -5.31 -12.97 8.30
C TYR A 318 -5.64 -12.42 9.70
N THR A 319 -6.80 -12.76 10.26
CA THR A 319 -7.24 -12.33 11.60
C THR A 319 -6.33 -12.79 12.75
N THR A 320 -5.45 -13.73 12.51
CA THR A 320 -4.41 -14.19 13.45
C THR A 320 -3.08 -13.44 13.28
N GLY A 321 -2.98 -12.49 12.33
CA GLY A 321 -1.74 -11.83 11.96
C GLY A 321 -0.85 -12.66 11.04
N SER A 322 -1.26 -13.84 10.62
CA SER A 322 -0.53 -14.65 9.64
C SER A 322 -0.79 -14.17 8.22
N LEU A 323 0.15 -14.45 7.32
CA LEU A 323 0.04 -14.13 5.91
C LEU A 323 -0.63 -15.28 5.15
N THR A 324 -1.57 -14.95 4.27
CA THR A 324 -2.21 -15.89 3.35
C THR A 324 -2.68 -15.16 2.08
N TYR A 325 -3.25 -15.86 1.13
CA TYR A 325 -3.75 -15.28 -0.12
C TYR A 325 -5.18 -15.70 -0.42
N ASN A 326 -5.89 -14.89 -1.17
CA ASN A 326 -7.25 -15.17 -1.62
C ASN A 326 -7.52 -14.46 -2.95
N TYR A 327 -8.57 -14.88 -3.62
CA TYR A 327 -9.03 -14.32 -4.88
C TYR A 327 -9.22 -12.81 -4.83
N ALA A 328 -8.89 -12.14 -5.93
CA ALA A 328 -8.97 -10.69 -6.05
C ALA A 328 -10.42 -10.16 -5.91
N TYR A 329 -11.42 -10.91 -6.40
CA TYR A 329 -12.82 -10.52 -6.26
C TYR A 329 -13.33 -10.48 -4.80
N GLY A 330 -12.59 -11.05 -3.87
CA GLY A 330 -12.94 -10.99 -2.45
C GLY A 330 -12.82 -9.57 -1.90
N ALA A 331 -13.91 -9.04 -1.37
CA ALA A 331 -13.93 -7.73 -0.73
C ALA A 331 -13.32 -7.84 0.68
N PHE A 332 -12.16 -7.21 0.87
CA PHE A 332 -11.48 -7.12 2.17
C PHE A 332 -11.22 -5.67 2.55
N ARG A 333 -11.07 -5.46 3.85
CA ARG A 333 -10.56 -4.20 4.39
C ARG A 333 -9.07 -4.06 4.08
N CYS A 334 -8.55 -2.87 4.32
CA CYS A 334 -7.12 -2.61 4.23
C CYS A 334 -6.66 -1.66 5.34
N ALA A 335 -5.36 -1.64 5.58
CA ALA A 335 -4.70 -0.66 6.43
C ALA A 335 -3.67 0.07 5.55
N PRO A 336 -4.09 1.11 4.82
CA PRO A 336 -3.25 1.78 3.83
C PRO A 336 -2.04 2.45 4.47
N ALA A 337 -0.99 2.62 3.66
CA ALA A 337 0.16 3.46 3.98
C ALA A 337 0.15 4.73 3.12
N CYS A 338 0.87 5.75 3.57
CA CYS A 338 1.10 6.99 2.85
C CYS A 338 2.45 7.60 3.23
N ALA A 339 2.90 8.62 2.49
CA ALA A 339 4.11 9.36 2.78
C ALA A 339 3.80 10.85 2.93
N ILE A 340 4.29 11.45 4.01
CA ILE A 340 4.45 12.89 4.14
C ILE A 340 5.88 13.22 3.66
N SER A 341 6.00 14.15 2.69
CA SER A 341 7.30 14.52 2.12
C SER A 341 7.33 15.95 1.56
#